data_e90780ec3120006363bc3dd129c21239
#
_entry.id   e90780ec3120006363bc3dd129c21239
#
_cell.length_a   1.000
_cell.length_b   1.000
_cell.length_c   1.000
_cell.angle_alpha   90.00
_cell.angle_beta   90.00
_cell.angle_gamma   90.00
#
_symmetry.space_group_name_H-M   'P 1'
#
loop_
_entity.id
_entity.type
_entity.pdbx_description
1 polymer ?
#
loop_
_entity_poly.entity_id
_entity_poly.type
_entity_poly.pdbx_seq_one_letter_code
_entity_poly.pdbx_strand_id
1 'polypeptide(L)'
;MNNKLIGIWVIRIVVSLLFLVSAYAKVYHEPSAYFSITTFEAKQLVPLGFSSEISSYLSRILIALEFSIGILILLPFYLKRVVIPLTVFILAAFCIHLAIQIYLTGNSGNCGCFGTLLPMSPLEAILKNVFAIGLLVILNRLVPKDRSKKVEIFYGFTVYLFFFAGIMVLIPIKSSNNITIGSNNYLIQEDSIQKGPKQMKSEFSQTLPFADKGRLILCFFAPGCDHCKAAVRSIDSLSKKVKNFPKVEIVFMDEEVDKIPEFFDYAGSKYNYIVLDISTFYDVLTWERDTPGIFYMWNGNILKEFNGTNDKAYDPQSLLKSLDYK
;
A
#
# COMPACT_ATOMS: atom_id res chain seq x y z
N MET A 1 17.99 -41.40 -13.01
CA MET A 1 17.86 -40.43 -11.88
C MET A 1 16.73 -40.96 -11.01
N ASN A 2 16.91 -41.09 -9.70
CA ASN A 2 15.91 -41.73 -8.84
C ASN A 2 14.66 -40.82 -8.75
N ASN A 3 13.46 -41.33 -9.07
CA ASN A 3 12.19 -40.54 -9.09
C ASN A 3 11.96 -39.74 -7.78
N LYS A 4 12.44 -40.28 -6.64
CA LYS A 4 12.39 -39.56 -5.36
C LYS A 4 13.25 -38.30 -5.35
N LEU A 5 14.42 -38.33 -5.99
CA LEU A 5 15.31 -37.15 -6.05
C LEU A 5 14.71 -36.06 -6.95
N ILE A 6 14.10 -36.46 -8.07
CA ILE A 6 13.40 -35.54 -8.97
C ILE A 6 12.26 -34.84 -8.20
N GLY A 7 11.44 -35.62 -7.48
CA GLY A 7 10.34 -35.06 -6.69
C GLY A 7 10.81 -34.06 -5.62
N ILE A 8 11.91 -34.34 -4.92
CA ILE A 8 12.52 -33.42 -3.95
C ILE A 8 12.91 -32.08 -4.63
N TRP A 9 13.58 -32.13 -5.77
CA TRP A 9 14.02 -30.91 -6.46
C TRP A 9 12.86 -30.12 -7.06
N VAL A 10 11.85 -30.78 -7.62
CA VAL A 10 10.65 -30.11 -8.13
C VAL A 10 9.97 -29.33 -7.01
N ILE A 11 9.74 -29.94 -5.84
CA ILE A 11 9.12 -29.25 -4.72
C ILE A 11 9.98 -28.05 -4.26
N ARG A 12 11.29 -28.23 -4.15
CA ARG A 12 12.22 -27.16 -3.76
C ARG A 12 12.17 -25.98 -4.73
N ILE A 13 12.18 -26.25 -6.03
CA ILE A 13 12.11 -25.20 -7.06
C ILE A 13 10.76 -24.49 -6.99
N VAL A 14 9.65 -25.21 -6.90
CA VAL A 14 8.30 -24.60 -6.83
C VAL A 14 8.18 -23.69 -5.62
N VAL A 15 8.56 -24.17 -4.44
CA VAL A 15 8.48 -23.36 -3.22
C VAL A 15 9.45 -22.19 -3.26
N SER A 16 10.67 -22.37 -3.75
CA SER A 16 11.64 -21.29 -3.95
C SER A 16 11.07 -20.19 -4.84
N LEU A 17 10.51 -20.56 -5.99
CA LEU A 17 9.91 -19.60 -6.93
C LEU A 17 8.75 -18.85 -6.30
N LEU A 18 7.88 -19.50 -5.52
CA LEU A 18 6.79 -18.82 -4.80
C LEU A 18 7.31 -17.72 -3.88
N PHE A 19 8.39 -17.98 -3.14
CA PHE A 19 8.99 -16.99 -2.25
C PHE A 19 9.75 -15.89 -3.00
N LEU A 20 10.53 -16.24 -4.01
CA LEU A 20 11.29 -15.27 -4.80
C LEU A 20 10.37 -14.34 -5.59
N VAL A 21 9.30 -14.88 -6.19
CA VAL A 21 8.30 -14.04 -6.90
C VAL A 21 7.52 -13.16 -5.91
N SER A 22 7.15 -13.69 -4.73
CA SER A 22 6.48 -12.89 -3.69
C SER A 22 7.35 -11.73 -3.21
N ALA A 23 8.62 -11.99 -2.92
CA ALA A 23 9.57 -10.97 -2.50
C ALA A 23 9.85 -9.95 -3.61
N TYR A 24 10.08 -10.44 -4.85
CA TYR A 24 10.32 -9.61 -6.01
C TYR A 24 9.14 -8.69 -6.33
N ALA A 25 7.91 -9.19 -6.26
CA ALA A 25 6.70 -8.42 -6.51
C ALA A 25 6.52 -7.23 -5.55
N LYS A 26 7.03 -7.37 -4.29
CA LYS A 26 7.00 -6.28 -3.31
C LYS A 26 8.09 -5.21 -3.53
N VAL A 27 9.15 -5.56 -4.25
CA VAL A 27 10.26 -4.65 -4.59
C VAL A 27 10.33 -4.35 -6.08
N TYR A 28 9.33 -4.80 -6.85
CA TYR A 28 9.28 -4.62 -8.29
C TYR A 28 9.35 -3.14 -8.64
N HIS A 29 10.26 -2.85 -9.55
CA HIS A 29 10.61 -1.50 -9.96
C HIS A 29 9.72 -1.01 -11.08
N GLU A 30 9.54 0.19 -11.11
CA GLU A 30 9.01 1.30 -11.90
C GLU A 30 7.74 1.84 -11.31
N PRO A 31 7.79 3.04 -11.13
CA PRO A 31 7.83 3.91 -9.96
C PRO A 31 7.07 3.33 -8.76
N SER A 32 6.56 2.13 -8.95
CA SER A 32 5.70 1.37 -8.03
C SER A 32 6.42 0.62 -6.91
N ALA A 33 7.76 0.62 -6.81
CA ALA A 33 8.45 -0.14 -5.77
C ALA A 33 8.05 0.30 -4.36
N TYR A 34 7.99 1.61 -4.13
CA TYR A 34 7.51 2.17 -2.86
C TYR A 34 6.02 1.88 -2.66
N PHE A 35 5.21 1.99 -3.70
CA PHE A 35 3.79 1.69 -3.65
C PHE A 35 3.53 0.21 -3.31
N SER A 36 4.27 -0.71 -3.91
CA SER A 36 4.15 -2.14 -3.61
C SER A 36 4.48 -2.48 -2.17
N ILE A 37 5.58 -1.91 -1.61
CA ILE A 37 5.94 -2.07 -0.20
C ILE A 37 4.90 -1.40 0.69
N THR A 38 4.51 -0.17 0.38
CA THR A 38 3.54 0.59 1.19
C THR A 38 2.17 -0.09 1.18
N THR A 39 1.74 -0.67 0.06
CA THR A 39 0.52 -1.48 0.01
C THR A 39 0.60 -2.68 0.97
N PHE A 40 1.75 -3.36 1.03
CA PHE A 40 1.96 -4.44 1.99
C PHE A 40 1.96 -3.91 3.44
N GLU A 41 2.61 -2.80 3.71
CA GLU A 41 2.61 -2.13 5.03
C GLU A 41 1.18 -1.77 5.46
N ALA A 42 0.45 -1.08 4.57
CA ALA A 42 -0.91 -0.63 4.81
C ALA A 42 -1.93 -1.75 5.03
N LYS A 43 -1.85 -2.79 4.21
CA LYS A 43 -2.87 -3.85 4.23
C LYS A 43 -2.55 -4.98 5.20
N GLN A 44 -1.28 -5.11 5.63
CA GLN A 44 -0.86 -6.23 6.48
C GLN A 44 -0.31 -5.79 7.84
N LEU A 45 0.49 -4.74 7.92
CA LEU A 45 1.22 -4.40 9.14
C LEU A 45 0.49 -3.35 9.99
N VAL A 46 -0.02 -2.30 9.37
CA VAL A 46 -0.77 -1.25 10.08
C VAL A 46 -2.04 -1.80 10.77
N PRO A 47 -2.84 -2.68 10.16
CA PRO A 47 -4.01 -3.28 10.83
C PRO A 47 -3.65 -4.14 12.03
N LEU A 48 -2.39 -4.58 12.16
CA LEU A 48 -1.87 -5.26 13.36
C LEU A 48 -1.52 -4.30 14.50
N GLY A 49 -1.67 -2.98 14.29
CA GLY A 49 -1.38 -1.94 15.27
C GLY A 49 0.07 -1.43 15.26
N PHE A 50 0.85 -1.76 14.24
CA PHE A 50 2.19 -1.19 14.08
C PHE A 50 2.10 0.25 13.56
N SER A 51 2.92 1.15 14.12
CA SER A 51 3.07 2.49 13.54
C SER A 51 3.68 2.42 12.14
N SER A 52 3.45 3.46 11.34
CA SER A 52 3.99 3.58 9.99
C SER A 52 5.51 3.39 9.95
N GLU A 53 6.26 4.00 10.89
CA GLU A 53 7.71 3.81 11.00
C GLU A 53 8.10 2.35 11.25
N ILE A 54 7.47 1.69 12.23
CA ILE A 54 7.74 0.28 12.55
C ILE A 54 7.38 -0.60 11.37
N SER A 55 6.26 -0.34 10.70
CA SER A 55 5.82 -1.07 9.52
C SER A 55 6.84 -0.99 8.39
N SER A 56 7.47 0.17 8.19
CA SER A 56 8.50 0.37 7.18
C SER A 56 9.78 -0.42 7.43
N TYR A 57 10.21 -0.58 8.68
CA TYR A 57 11.33 -1.48 9.02
C TYR A 57 10.92 -2.94 8.90
N LEU A 58 9.74 -3.29 9.42
CA LEU A 58 9.26 -4.66 9.46
C LEU A 58 9.03 -5.23 8.05
N SER A 59 8.52 -4.43 7.12
CA SER A 59 8.34 -4.83 5.72
C SER A 59 9.66 -5.23 5.07
N ARG A 60 10.74 -4.45 5.26
CA ARG A 60 12.07 -4.76 4.71
C ARG A 60 12.66 -6.01 5.33
N ILE A 61 12.48 -6.20 6.64
CA ILE A 61 12.87 -7.43 7.35
C ILE A 61 12.16 -8.65 6.76
N LEU A 62 10.84 -8.57 6.56
CA LEU A 62 10.04 -9.67 6.03
C LEU A 62 10.37 -9.98 4.57
N ILE A 63 10.58 -8.96 3.73
CA ILE A 63 10.95 -9.16 2.33
C ILE A 63 12.35 -9.79 2.22
N ALA A 64 13.31 -9.32 3.03
CA ALA A 64 14.64 -9.94 3.10
C ALA A 64 14.55 -11.41 3.52
N LEU A 65 13.66 -11.73 4.45
CA LEU A 65 13.41 -13.09 4.91
C LEU A 65 12.79 -13.96 3.80
N GLU A 66 11.84 -13.43 3.02
CA GLU A 66 11.26 -14.13 1.87
C GLU A 66 12.31 -14.47 0.81
N PHE A 67 13.15 -13.49 0.41
CA PHE A 67 14.28 -13.76 -0.52
C PHE A 67 15.22 -14.82 0.04
N SER A 68 15.56 -14.71 1.33
CA SER A 68 16.47 -15.65 1.98
C SER A 68 15.89 -17.06 2.02
N ILE A 69 14.62 -17.22 2.37
CA ILE A 69 13.93 -18.52 2.35
C ILE A 69 13.93 -19.09 0.93
N GLY A 70 13.62 -18.28 -0.08
CA GLY A 70 13.62 -18.69 -1.48
C GLY A 70 14.97 -19.31 -1.89
N ILE A 71 16.08 -18.69 -1.50
CA ILE A 71 17.43 -19.20 -1.79
C ILE A 71 17.78 -20.40 -0.89
N LEU A 72 17.53 -20.31 0.43
CA LEU A 72 17.93 -21.34 1.38
C LEU A 72 17.22 -22.69 1.15
N ILE A 73 15.99 -22.67 0.63
CA ILE A 73 15.27 -23.89 0.25
C ILE A 73 16.01 -24.65 -0.86
N LEU A 74 16.75 -23.97 -1.73
CA LEU A 74 17.58 -24.61 -2.77
C LEU A 74 18.92 -25.15 -2.24
N LEU A 75 19.36 -24.69 -1.06
CA LEU A 75 20.63 -25.08 -0.47
C LEU A 75 20.46 -26.25 0.51
N PRO A 76 21.45 -27.10 0.68
CA PRO A 76 21.37 -28.31 1.54
C PRO A 76 21.54 -27.97 3.04
N PHE A 77 21.70 -26.67 3.41
CA PHE A 77 22.07 -26.23 4.75
C PHE A 77 20.85 -26.15 5.66
N TYR A 78 20.83 -26.90 6.76
CA TYR A 78 19.80 -26.91 7.80
C TYR A 78 18.35 -26.96 7.27
N LEU A 79 18.17 -27.53 6.07
CA LEU A 79 16.90 -27.52 5.35
C LEU A 79 15.76 -28.10 6.21
N LYS A 80 15.98 -29.29 6.79
CA LYS A 80 14.96 -30.01 7.54
C LYS A 80 14.74 -29.48 8.96
N ARG A 81 15.82 -29.01 9.62
CA ARG A 81 15.76 -28.60 11.03
C ARG A 81 15.38 -27.14 11.23
N VAL A 82 15.71 -26.27 10.27
CA VAL A 82 15.54 -24.82 10.42
C VAL A 82 14.69 -24.25 9.29
N VAL A 83 15.12 -24.40 8.04
CA VAL A 83 14.49 -23.70 6.91
C VAL A 83 13.03 -24.12 6.75
N ILE A 84 12.73 -25.40 6.66
CA ILE A 84 11.36 -25.89 6.47
C ILE A 84 10.46 -25.52 7.67
N PRO A 85 10.81 -25.80 8.93
CA PRO A 85 9.96 -25.44 10.07
C PRO A 85 9.72 -23.93 10.19
N LEU A 86 10.76 -23.09 9.98
CA LEU A 86 10.65 -21.65 10.01
C LEU A 86 9.69 -21.16 8.91
N THR A 87 9.84 -21.68 7.69
CA THR A 87 8.99 -21.32 6.56
C THR A 87 7.53 -21.70 6.82
N VAL A 88 7.27 -22.91 7.33
CA VAL A 88 5.91 -23.35 7.70
C VAL A 88 5.32 -22.45 8.78
N PHE A 89 6.10 -22.09 9.81
CA PHE A 89 5.66 -21.20 10.87
C PHE A 89 5.24 -19.82 10.33
N ILE A 90 6.07 -19.23 9.46
CA ILE A 90 5.77 -17.91 8.85
C ILE A 90 4.51 -17.97 7.99
N LEU A 91 4.39 -18.99 7.12
CA LEU A 91 3.21 -19.16 6.28
C LEU A 91 1.94 -19.39 7.10
N ALA A 92 2.02 -20.16 8.19
CA ALA A 92 0.91 -20.38 9.11
C ALA A 92 0.49 -19.09 9.82
N ALA A 93 1.46 -18.30 10.30
CA ALA A 93 1.19 -17.00 10.91
C ALA A 93 0.49 -16.04 9.93
N PHE A 94 0.93 -15.99 8.67
CA PHE A 94 0.26 -15.22 7.64
C PHE A 94 -1.15 -15.75 7.33
N CYS A 95 -1.37 -17.05 7.28
CA CYS A 95 -2.72 -17.62 7.08
C CYS A 95 -3.67 -17.23 8.21
N ILE A 96 -3.21 -17.27 9.45
CA ILE A 96 -4.01 -16.86 10.62
C ILE A 96 -4.35 -15.37 10.53
N HIS A 97 -3.37 -14.53 10.23
CA HIS A 97 -3.57 -13.09 10.05
C HIS A 97 -4.61 -12.79 8.95
N LEU A 98 -4.45 -13.37 7.76
CA LEU A 98 -5.38 -13.19 6.65
C LEU A 98 -6.79 -13.72 6.96
N ALA A 99 -6.90 -14.81 7.72
CA ALA A 99 -8.19 -15.33 8.15
C ALA A 99 -8.91 -14.36 9.11
N ILE A 100 -8.16 -13.75 10.03
CA ILE A 100 -8.68 -12.69 10.91
C ILE A 100 -9.11 -11.48 10.08
N GLN A 101 -8.30 -11.06 9.11
CA GLN A 101 -8.63 -9.96 8.21
C GLN A 101 -9.94 -10.23 7.45
N ILE A 102 -10.11 -11.43 6.86
CA ILE A 102 -11.36 -11.82 6.19
C ILE A 102 -12.56 -11.76 7.14
N TYR A 103 -12.38 -12.21 8.38
CA TYR A 103 -13.45 -12.17 9.38
C TYR A 103 -13.87 -10.73 9.75
N LEU A 104 -12.91 -9.80 9.85
CA LEU A 104 -13.16 -8.42 10.25
C LEU A 104 -13.63 -7.52 9.09
N THR A 105 -13.03 -7.64 7.91
CA THR A 105 -13.22 -6.71 6.78
C THR A 105 -13.77 -7.36 5.51
N GLY A 106 -13.96 -8.68 5.51
CA GLY A 106 -14.40 -9.43 4.33
C GLY A 106 -13.26 -9.80 3.38
N ASN A 107 -13.61 -10.59 2.33
CA ASN A 107 -12.66 -11.03 1.32
C ASN A 107 -12.63 -10.06 0.12
N SER A 108 -12.20 -8.82 0.33
CA SER A 108 -12.17 -7.78 -0.70
C SER A 108 -10.80 -7.11 -0.79
N GLY A 109 -10.49 -6.58 -1.97
CA GLY A 109 -9.26 -5.83 -2.23
C GLY A 109 -7.99 -6.69 -2.37
N ASN A 110 -6.87 -5.99 -2.58
CA ASN A 110 -5.54 -6.60 -2.69
C ASN A 110 -4.92 -6.79 -1.31
N CYS A 111 -4.54 -8.02 -0.95
CA CYS A 111 -3.86 -8.29 0.32
C CYS A 111 -2.40 -7.79 0.37
N GLY A 112 -1.82 -7.34 -0.74
CA GLY A 112 -0.44 -6.87 -0.81
C GLY A 112 0.64 -7.97 -0.73
N CYS A 113 0.25 -9.24 -0.62
CA CYS A 113 1.21 -10.35 -0.52
C CYS A 113 2.13 -10.49 -1.75
N PHE A 114 1.66 -10.09 -2.92
CA PHE A 114 2.43 -9.98 -4.17
C PHE A 114 2.49 -8.52 -4.67
N GLY A 115 2.47 -7.57 -3.75
CA GLY A 115 2.49 -6.15 -4.10
C GLY A 115 1.37 -5.77 -5.08
N THR A 116 1.70 -4.92 -6.03
CA THR A 116 0.81 -4.50 -7.12
C THR A 116 0.95 -5.34 -8.39
N LEU A 117 2.05 -6.11 -8.51
CA LEU A 117 2.34 -6.90 -9.72
C LEU A 117 1.30 -8.02 -9.96
N LEU A 118 0.86 -8.68 -8.88
CA LEU A 118 -0.16 -9.72 -8.91
C LEU A 118 -1.17 -9.44 -7.78
N PRO A 119 -2.16 -8.57 -8.01
CA PRO A 119 -3.18 -8.29 -7.02
C PRO A 119 -3.93 -9.58 -6.67
N MET A 120 -4.04 -9.87 -5.38
CA MET A 120 -4.55 -11.13 -4.87
C MET A 120 -5.46 -10.85 -3.67
N SER A 121 -6.64 -11.48 -3.65
CA SER A 121 -7.53 -11.40 -2.50
C SER A 121 -6.94 -12.15 -1.29
N PRO A 122 -7.36 -11.81 -0.05
CA PRO A 122 -6.90 -12.53 1.14
C PRO A 122 -7.12 -14.04 1.08
N LEU A 123 -8.24 -14.50 0.53
CA LEU A 123 -8.54 -15.93 0.39
C LEU A 123 -7.59 -16.64 -0.59
N GLU A 124 -7.30 -16.03 -1.74
CA GLU A 124 -6.33 -16.57 -2.70
C GLU A 124 -4.93 -16.68 -2.09
N ALA A 125 -4.54 -15.70 -1.28
CA ALA A 125 -3.27 -15.73 -0.55
C ALA A 125 -3.23 -16.86 0.48
N ILE A 126 -4.32 -17.12 1.20
CA ILE A 126 -4.43 -18.28 2.12
C ILE A 126 -4.28 -19.59 1.34
N LEU A 127 -5.01 -19.77 0.24
CA LEU A 127 -4.94 -21.00 -0.56
C LEU A 127 -3.53 -21.27 -1.07
N LYS A 128 -2.84 -20.25 -1.58
CA LYS A 128 -1.42 -20.33 -1.98
C LYS A 128 -0.53 -20.75 -0.81
N ASN A 129 -0.71 -20.14 0.36
CA ASN A 129 0.12 -20.45 1.54
C ASN A 129 -0.13 -21.88 2.05
N VAL A 130 -1.39 -22.32 2.10
CA VAL A 130 -1.75 -23.71 2.47
C VAL A 130 -1.16 -24.71 1.49
N PHE A 131 -1.20 -24.43 0.20
CA PHE A 131 -0.55 -25.25 -0.82
C PHE A 131 0.97 -25.35 -0.58
N ALA A 132 1.64 -24.22 -0.33
CA ALA A 132 3.07 -24.20 -0.03
C ALA A 132 3.41 -24.97 1.25
N ILE A 133 2.59 -24.86 2.32
CA ILE A 133 2.75 -25.65 3.55
C ILE A 133 2.63 -27.15 3.23
N GLY A 134 1.64 -27.57 2.44
CA GLY A 134 1.49 -28.96 2.01
C GLY A 134 2.75 -29.51 1.32
N LEU A 135 3.31 -28.73 0.37
CA LEU A 135 4.56 -29.08 -0.31
C LEU A 135 5.73 -29.18 0.66
N LEU A 136 5.85 -28.25 1.62
CA LEU A 136 6.91 -28.26 2.64
C LEU A 136 6.80 -29.46 3.58
N VAL A 137 5.60 -29.85 3.98
CA VAL A 137 5.36 -31.07 4.79
C VAL A 137 5.80 -32.32 4.03
N ILE A 138 5.46 -32.43 2.75
CA ILE A 138 5.91 -33.53 1.88
C ILE A 138 7.43 -33.49 1.77
N LEU A 139 8.03 -32.36 1.50
CA LEU A 139 9.46 -32.14 1.39
C LEU A 139 10.18 -32.61 2.67
N ASN A 140 9.65 -32.20 3.84
CA ASN A 140 10.21 -32.56 5.14
C ASN A 140 10.25 -34.09 5.37
N ARG A 141 9.29 -34.84 4.82
CA ARG A 141 9.27 -36.31 4.88
C ARG A 141 10.25 -36.95 3.92
N LEU A 142 10.47 -36.34 2.74
CA LEU A 142 11.31 -36.88 1.68
C LEU A 142 12.81 -36.63 1.89
N VAL A 143 13.15 -35.47 2.48
CA VAL A 143 14.55 -35.06 2.68
C VAL A 143 15.17 -35.86 3.85
N PRO A 144 16.41 -36.36 3.70
CA PRO A 144 17.14 -37.03 4.76
C PRO A 144 17.45 -36.06 5.92
N LYS A 145 17.83 -36.60 7.07
CA LYS A 145 18.25 -35.76 8.21
C LYS A 145 19.48 -34.94 7.84
N ASP A 146 19.45 -33.67 8.26
CA ASP A 146 20.58 -32.76 8.04
C ASP A 146 21.84 -33.30 8.71
N ARG A 147 22.92 -33.30 7.94
CA ARG A 147 24.28 -33.53 8.43
C ARG A 147 25.07 -32.24 8.60
N SER A 148 24.38 -31.11 8.61
CA SER A 148 24.94 -29.78 8.61
C SER A 148 25.79 -29.48 9.85
N LYS A 149 26.92 -28.81 9.66
CA LYS A 149 27.83 -28.36 10.73
C LYS A 149 27.33 -27.01 11.29
N LYS A 150 27.66 -26.72 12.56
CA LYS A 150 27.25 -25.42 13.20
C LYS A 150 27.65 -24.18 12.39
N VAL A 151 28.77 -24.24 11.67
CA VAL A 151 29.26 -23.16 10.79
C VAL A 151 28.26 -22.83 9.65
N GLU A 152 27.46 -23.79 9.23
CA GLU A 152 26.52 -23.60 8.10
C GLU A 152 25.30 -22.74 8.47
N ILE A 153 24.98 -22.55 9.76
CA ILE A 153 24.00 -21.56 10.23
C ILE A 153 24.45 -20.16 9.86
N PHE A 154 25.75 -19.90 9.92
CA PHE A 154 26.31 -18.61 9.58
C PHE A 154 26.05 -18.23 8.11
N TYR A 155 26.07 -19.20 7.19
CA TYR A 155 25.72 -18.95 5.78
C TYR A 155 24.26 -18.50 5.63
N GLY A 156 23.33 -19.09 6.38
CA GLY A 156 21.93 -18.65 6.37
C GLY A 156 21.78 -17.20 6.84
N PHE A 157 22.48 -16.82 7.91
CA PHE A 157 22.48 -15.46 8.42
C PHE A 157 23.16 -14.48 7.43
N THR A 158 24.24 -14.88 6.79
CA THR A 158 24.92 -14.07 5.75
C THR A 158 24.01 -13.81 4.56
N VAL A 159 23.29 -14.84 4.08
CA VAL A 159 22.30 -14.68 3.00
C VAL A 159 21.20 -13.68 3.40
N TYR A 160 20.70 -13.79 4.64
CA TYR A 160 19.69 -12.85 5.13
C TYR A 160 20.24 -11.42 5.21
N LEU A 161 21.42 -11.21 5.76
CA LEU A 161 22.03 -9.87 5.85
C LEU A 161 22.30 -9.28 4.47
N PHE A 162 22.69 -10.09 3.51
CA PHE A 162 22.90 -9.63 2.13
C PHE A 162 21.61 -9.07 1.53
N PHE A 163 20.50 -9.81 1.63
CA PHE A 163 19.21 -9.31 1.11
C PHE A 163 18.68 -8.14 1.91
N PHE A 164 18.82 -8.15 3.23
CA PHE A 164 18.38 -7.02 4.07
C PHE A 164 19.14 -5.74 3.73
N ALA A 165 20.47 -5.80 3.63
CA ALA A 165 21.27 -4.65 3.24
C ALA A 165 20.94 -4.18 1.82
N GLY A 166 20.77 -5.13 0.88
CA GLY A 166 20.36 -4.82 -0.49
C GLY A 166 19.03 -4.06 -0.55
N ILE A 167 18.02 -4.50 0.18
CA ILE A 167 16.70 -3.84 0.22
C ILE A 167 16.82 -2.46 0.86
N MET A 168 17.57 -2.30 1.96
CA MET A 168 17.78 -0.99 2.59
C MET A 168 18.48 0.00 1.69
N VAL A 169 19.37 -0.46 0.81
CA VAL A 169 20.07 0.41 -0.16
C VAL A 169 19.18 0.75 -1.35
N LEU A 170 18.44 -0.24 -1.88
CA LEU A 170 17.61 -0.07 -3.09
C LEU A 170 16.32 0.70 -2.81
N ILE A 171 15.72 0.47 -1.63
CA ILE A 171 14.46 1.08 -1.22
C ILE A 171 14.63 1.63 0.20
N PRO A 172 15.37 2.74 0.36
CA PRO A 172 15.62 3.34 1.67
C PRO A 172 14.31 3.80 2.30
N ILE A 173 14.26 3.79 3.64
CA ILE A 173 13.13 4.35 4.36
C ILE A 173 13.17 5.86 4.19
N LYS A 174 12.14 6.43 3.56
CA LYS A 174 12.00 7.88 3.44
C LYS A 174 11.55 8.45 4.79
N SER A 175 12.18 9.53 5.22
CA SER A 175 11.76 10.25 6.42
C SER A 175 10.46 11.01 6.13
N SER A 176 9.49 10.89 7.04
CA SER A 176 8.12 11.42 6.92
C SER A 176 7.98 12.95 6.97
N ASN A 177 9.01 13.75 6.66
CA ASN A 177 8.99 15.20 6.91
C ASN A 177 8.98 16.09 5.66
N ASN A 178 8.77 15.57 4.47
CA ASN A 178 8.83 16.37 3.26
C ASN A 178 7.43 16.73 2.75
N ILE A 179 6.86 17.82 3.29
CA ILE A 179 5.71 18.49 2.69
C ILE A 179 6.25 19.43 1.62
N THR A 180 6.05 19.10 0.36
CA THR A 180 6.38 19.99 -0.75
C THR A 180 5.12 20.75 -1.18
N ILE A 181 5.13 22.06 -1.01
CA ILE A 181 4.02 22.93 -1.41
C ILE A 181 4.25 23.33 -2.87
N GLY A 182 3.39 22.85 -3.77
CA GLY A 182 3.50 23.14 -5.21
C GLY A 182 2.91 24.48 -5.64
N SER A 183 2.09 25.12 -4.80
CA SER A 183 1.50 26.46 -5.05
C SER A 183 1.25 27.21 -3.76
N ASN A 184 1.64 28.48 -3.71
CA ASN A 184 1.68 29.30 -2.49
C ASN A 184 0.41 30.16 -2.24
N ASN A 185 -0.64 30.04 -3.04
CA ASN A 185 -1.82 30.92 -2.89
C ASN A 185 -2.99 30.21 -2.23
N TYR A 186 -2.92 30.07 -0.90
CA TYR A 186 -4.09 29.72 -0.07
C TYR A 186 -5.00 30.95 0.09
N LEU A 187 -5.68 31.34 -0.99
CA LEU A 187 -6.72 32.39 -0.90
C LEU A 187 -7.98 31.76 -0.34
N ILE A 188 -8.26 31.98 0.94
CA ILE A 188 -9.50 31.61 1.58
C ILE A 188 -10.57 32.60 1.12
N GLN A 189 -11.68 32.10 0.60
CA GLN A 189 -12.86 32.92 0.34
C GLN A 189 -13.52 33.24 1.70
N GLU A 190 -13.24 34.40 2.28
CA GLU A 190 -13.75 34.81 3.58
C GLU A 190 -15.28 34.78 3.66
N ASP A 191 -16.00 35.15 2.58
CA ASP A 191 -17.46 35.09 2.50
C ASP A 191 -18.05 33.69 2.71
N SER A 192 -17.27 32.61 2.42
CA SER A 192 -17.74 31.24 2.60
C SER A 192 -17.67 30.77 4.05
N ILE A 193 -16.86 31.39 4.88
CA ILE A 193 -16.70 31.05 6.30
C ILE A 193 -17.96 31.46 7.08
N GLN A 194 -18.51 32.65 6.80
CA GLN A 194 -19.63 33.20 7.56
C GLN A 194 -20.98 32.55 7.24
N LYS A 195 -21.15 31.99 6.04
CA LYS A 195 -22.41 31.40 5.55
C LYS A 195 -22.56 29.91 5.82
N GLY A 196 -21.52 29.25 6.36
CA GLY A 196 -21.46 27.84 6.52
C GLY A 196 -21.85 27.31 7.89
N PRO A 197 -21.79 25.98 8.07
CA PRO A 197 -21.96 25.37 9.37
C PRO A 197 -20.91 25.88 10.37
N LYS A 198 -21.18 25.68 11.67
CA LYS A 198 -20.21 26.04 12.72
C LYS A 198 -18.86 25.40 12.43
N GLN A 199 -17.81 26.22 12.49
CA GLN A 199 -16.45 25.74 12.26
C GLN A 199 -16.06 24.69 13.31
N MET A 200 -15.48 23.58 12.83
CA MET A 200 -14.91 22.53 13.68
C MET A 200 -13.55 22.08 13.14
N LYS A 201 -12.80 21.40 13.98
CA LYS A 201 -11.56 20.75 13.56
C LYS A 201 -11.93 19.45 12.83
N SER A 202 -11.47 19.32 11.60
CA SER A 202 -11.59 18.08 10.83
C SER A 202 -10.53 17.06 11.23
N GLU A 203 -10.69 15.82 10.79
CA GLU A 203 -9.67 14.81 10.91
C GLU A 203 -8.36 15.18 10.20
N PHE A 204 -8.42 16.07 9.22
CA PHE A 204 -7.28 16.56 8.45
C PHE A 204 -6.51 17.72 9.11
N SER A 205 -7.06 18.34 10.18
CA SER A 205 -6.60 19.59 10.79
C SER A 205 -5.11 19.59 11.16
N GLN A 206 -4.59 18.45 11.61
CA GLN A 206 -3.23 18.36 12.11
C GLN A 206 -2.19 18.60 11.00
N THR A 207 -2.44 18.05 9.83
CA THR A 207 -1.52 18.14 8.69
C THR A 207 -1.97 19.18 7.67
N LEU A 208 -3.29 19.37 7.52
CA LEU A 208 -3.92 20.25 6.54
C LEU A 208 -4.83 21.28 7.24
N PRO A 209 -4.29 22.24 7.99
CA PRO A 209 -5.11 23.19 8.78
C PRO A 209 -6.01 24.08 7.92
N PHE A 210 -5.74 24.22 6.63
CA PHE A 210 -6.61 24.93 5.69
C PHE A 210 -7.94 24.20 5.42
N ALA A 211 -8.02 22.90 5.66
CA ALA A 211 -9.23 22.11 5.47
C ALA A 211 -10.37 22.51 6.41
N ASP A 212 -10.06 23.22 7.50
CA ASP A 212 -11.05 23.67 8.48
C ASP A 212 -11.72 25.01 8.14
N LYS A 213 -11.41 25.61 6.98
CA LYS A 213 -11.87 26.96 6.65
C LYS A 213 -12.56 27.02 5.28
N GLY A 214 -13.79 27.57 5.27
CA GLY A 214 -14.53 27.81 4.06
C GLY A 214 -15.03 26.55 3.36
N ARG A 215 -15.47 26.70 2.10
CA ARG A 215 -15.96 25.62 1.24
C ARG A 215 -14.82 25.06 0.41
N LEU A 216 -14.63 23.75 0.47
CA LEU A 216 -13.47 23.08 -0.11
C LEU A 216 -13.86 21.72 -0.69
N ILE A 217 -13.31 21.38 -1.85
CA ILE A 217 -13.19 20.00 -2.33
C ILE A 217 -11.74 19.58 -2.14
N LEU A 218 -11.50 18.75 -1.13
CA LEU A 218 -10.20 18.19 -0.82
C LEU A 218 -10.05 16.86 -1.53
N CYS A 219 -9.00 16.74 -2.35
CA CYS A 219 -8.77 15.56 -3.18
C CYS A 219 -7.44 14.92 -2.80
N PHE A 220 -7.45 13.63 -2.54
CA PHE A 220 -6.28 12.79 -2.33
C PHE A 220 -6.04 11.92 -3.56
N PHE A 221 -4.98 12.19 -4.32
CA PHE A 221 -4.70 11.57 -5.60
C PHE A 221 -3.28 11.03 -5.70
N ALA A 222 -3.10 9.99 -6.52
CA ALA A 222 -1.79 9.59 -7.02
C ALA A 222 -1.64 10.14 -8.45
N PRO A 223 -0.51 10.79 -8.81
CA PRO A 223 -0.34 11.43 -10.12
C PRO A 223 -0.49 10.49 -11.32
N GLY A 224 -0.05 9.22 -11.18
CA GLY A 224 -0.17 8.20 -12.22
C GLY A 224 -1.51 7.48 -12.29
N CYS A 225 -2.42 7.72 -11.34
CA CYS A 225 -3.69 7.00 -11.22
C CYS A 225 -4.73 7.46 -12.26
N ASP A 226 -5.16 6.58 -13.14
CA ASP A 226 -6.15 6.91 -14.19
C ASP A 226 -7.53 7.27 -13.63
N HIS A 227 -7.96 6.63 -12.53
CA HIS A 227 -9.22 6.98 -11.84
C HIS A 227 -9.14 8.37 -11.21
N CYS A 228 -7.99 8.77 -10.69
CA CYS A 228 -7.74 10.11 -10.15
C CYS A 228 -7.77 11.16 -11.28
N LYS A 229 -7.14 10.86 -12.42
CA LYS A 229 -7.19 11.72 -13.63
C LYS A 229 -8.64 11.89 -14.11
N ALA A 230 -9.41 10.81 -14.18
CA ALA A 230 -10.82 10.87 -14.57
C ALA A 230 -11.67 11.69 -13.59
N ALA A 231 -11.44 11.53 -12.28
CA ALA A 231 -12.15 12.27 -11.24
C ALA A 231 -11.84 13.77 -11.31
N VAL A 232 -10.57 14.17 -11.40
CA VAL A 232 -10.20 15.60 -11.49
C VAL A 232 -10.76 16.26 -12.75
N ARG A 233 -10.75 15.58 -13.90
CA ARG A 233 -11.35 16.08 -15.15
C ARG A 233 -12.85 16.30 -15.01
N SER A 234 -13.54 15.41 -14.29
CA SER A 234 -14.97 15.56 -13.99
C SER A 234 -15.21 16.74 -13.05
N ILE A 235 -14.39 16.91 -12.00
CA ILE A 235 -14.45 18.06 -11.09
C ILE A 235 -14.20 19.35 -11.85
N ASP A 236 -13.23 19.40 -12.77
CA ASP A 236 -12.97 20.57 -13.61
C ASP A 236 -14.18 20.93 -14.48
N SER A 237 -14.82 19.92 -15.08
CA SER A 237 -16.04 20.13 -15.86
C SER A 237 -17.19 20.69 -15.02
N LEU A 238 -17.34 20.25 -13.78
CA LEU A 238 -18.35 20.76 -12.84
C LEU A 238 -18.01 22.19 -12.37
N SER A 239 -16.74 22.46 -12.09
CA SER A 239 -16.28 23.79 -11.63
C SER A 239 -16.57 24.89 -12.65
N LYS A 240 -16.54 24.58 -13.95
CA LYS A 240 -16.86 25.48 -15.04
C LYS A 240 -18.36 25.72 -15.24
N LYS A 241 -19.20 24.79 -14.76
CA LYS A 241 -20.67 24.84 -14.93
C LYS A 241 -21.40 25.40 -13.72
N VAL A 242 -20.86 25.19 -12.53
CA VAL A 242 -21.52 25.55 -11.27
C VAL A 242 -21.02 26.90 -10.77
N LYS A 243 -21.93 27.85 -10.64
CA LYS A 243 -21.62 29.18 -10.07
C LYS A 243 -21.22 29.02 -8.60
N ASN A 244 -20.16 29.68 -8.18
CA ASN A 244 -19.63 29.59 -6.81
C ASN A 244 -19.23 28.16 -6.40
N PHE A 245 -18.62 27.42 -7.33
CA PHE A 245 -18.05 26.09 -7.04
C PHE A 245 -17.03 26.19 -5.91
N PRO A 246 -16.99 25.21 -4.96
CA PRO A 246 -16.01 25.20 -3.90
C PRO A 246 -14.57 25.21 -4.44
N LYS A 247 -13.65 25.78 -3.66
CA LYS A 247 -12.23 25.71 -3.98
C LYS A 247 -11.79 24.25 -4.03
N VAL A 248 -10.93 23.91 -4.99
CA VAL A 248 -10.35 22.56 -5.11
C VAL A 248 -8.90 22.60 -4.66
N GLU A 249 -8.56 21.73 -3.73
CA GLU A 249 -7.20 21.54 -3.23
C GLU A 249 -6.82 20.06 -3.40
N ILE A 250 -5.63 19.81 -3.92
CA ILE A 250 -5.17 18.46 -4.21
C ILE A 250 -4.00 18.10 -3.29
N VAL A 251 -4.10 16.96 -2.67
CA VAL A 251 -3.02 16.31 -1.95
C VAL A 251 -2.52 15.17 -2.81
N PHE A 252 -1.32 15.28 -3.36
CA PHE A 252 -0.70 14.21 -4.10
C PHE A 252 0.14 13.33 -3.18
N MET A 253 0.11 12.05 -3.46
CA MET A 253 1.08 11.11 -2.96
C MET A 253 2.43 11.37 -3.65
N ASP A 254 3.55 11.28 -2.91
CA ASP A 254 4.92 11.35 -3.43
C ASP A 254 5.28 10.05 -4.18
N GLU A 255 4.48 9.76 -5.20
CA GLU A 255 4.70 8.70 -6.17
C GLU A 255 4.50 9.29 -7.56
N GLU A 256 5.38 9.01 -8.51
CA GLU A 256 5.29 9.52 -9.88
C GLU A 256 5.07 11.05 -9.95
N VAL A 257 5.74 11.82 -9.10
CA VAL A 257 5.60 13.28 -8.99
C VAL A 257 5.93 14.00 -10.32
N ASP A 258 6.77 13.39 -11.14
CA ASP A 258 7.09 13.81 -12.50
C ASP A 258 5.88 13.81 -13.43
N LYS A 259 4.83 13.05 -13.12
CA LYS A 259 3.55 13.01 -13.86
C LYS A 259 2.55 14.10 -13.46
N ILE A 260 2.81 14.91 -12.42
CA ILE A 260 1.90 16.00 -12.03
C ILE A 260 1.60 16.98 -13.19
N PRO A 261 2.56 17.40 -14.02
CA PRO A 261 2.25 18.24 -15.18
C PRO A 261 1.25 17.57 -16.13
N GLU A 262 1.49 16.30 -16.50
CA GLU A 262 0.58 15.51 -17.36
C GLU A 262 -0.81 15.35 -16.72
N PHE A 263 -0.87 15.14 -15.39
CA PHE A 263 -2.11 15.05 -14.64
C PHE A 263 -2.96 16.32 -14.78
N PHE A 264 -2.35 17.50 -14.70
CA PHE A 264 -3.05 18.77 -14.88
C PHE A 264 -3.41 19.07 -16.32
N ASP A 265 -2.58 18.66 -17.29
CA ASP A 265 -2.91 18.75 -18.72
C ASP A 265 -4.15 17.90 -19.02
N TYR A 266 -4.26 16.70 -18.44
CA TYR A 266 -5.44 15.84 -18.57
C TYR A 266 -6.66 16.43 -17.85
N ALA A 267 -6.49 17.04 -16.69
CA ALA A 267 -7.56 17.71 -15.94
C ALA A 267 -8.20 18.86 -16.70
N GLY A 268 -7.40 19.61 -17.47
CA GLY A 268 -7.82 20.81 -18.21
C GLY A 268 -7.66 22.12 -17.43
N SER A 269 -7.26 22.09 -16.18
CA SER A 269 -6.94 23.24 -15.34
C SER A 269 -5.87 22.86 -14.30
N LYS A 270 -5.11 23.88 -13.85
CA LYS A 270 -4.15 23.73 -12.74
C LYS A 270 -4.86 24.07 -11.42
N TYR A 271 -4.66 23.25 -10.45
CA TYR A 271 -5.17 23.42 -9.09
C TYR A 271 -4.01 23.60 -8.12
N ASN A 272 -4.30 24.19 -6.96
CA ASN A 272 -3.35 24.20 -5.85
C ASN A 272 -3.13 22.76 -5.38
N TYR A 273 -1.90 22.43 -5.04
CA TYR A 273 -1.59 21.11 -4.56
C TYR A 273 -0.44 21.13 -3.56
N ILE A 274 -0.41 20.10 -2.74
CA ILE A 274 0.71 19.72 -1.90
C ILE A 274 1.09 18.28 -2.23
N VAL A 275 2.34 17.91 -1.96
CA VAL A 275 2.82 16.54 -2.09
C VAL A 275 3.22 16.04 -0.71
N LEU A 276 2.64 14.92 -0.31
CA LEU A 276 2.98 14.24 0.94
C LEU A 276 3.70 12.93 0.60
N ASP A 277 4.70 12.57 1.41
CA ASP A 277 5.23 11.22 1.33
C ASP A 277 4.13 10.19 1.56
N ILE A 278 4.32 8.98 1.00
CA ILE A 278 3.28 7.94 0.96
C ILE A 278 2.75 7.60 2.37
N SER A 279 3.64 7.59 3.37
CA SER A 279 3.26 7.30 4.74
C SER A 279 2.37 8.38 5.32
N THR A 280 2.82 9.64 5.27
CA THR A 280 2.04 10.79 5.72
C THR A 280 0.73 10.94 4.94
N PHE A 281 0.74 10.66 3.63
CA PHE A 281 -0.47 10.69 2.81
C PHE A 281 -1.54 9.75 3.36
N TYR A 282 -1.19 8.49 3.65
CA TYR A 282 -2.14 7.53 4.20
C TYR A 282 -2.42 7.73 5.69
N ASP A 283 -1.52 8.31 6.47
CA ASP A 283 -1.81 8.72 7.84
C ASP A 283 -2.88 9.83 7.88
N VAL A 284 -2.91 10.70 6.86
CA VAL A 284 -3.90 11.77 6.71
C VAL A 284 -5.20 11.26 6.08
N LEU A 285 -5.12 10.51 4.96
CA LEU A 285 -6.28 9.95 4.29
C LEU A 285 -6.96 8.86 5.12
N THR A 286 -6.23 8.24 6.03
CA THR A 286 -6.47 6.99 6.75
C THR A 286 -6.27 5.74 5.88
N TRP A 287 -5.71 4.71 6.49
CA TRP A 287 -5.37 3.45 5.81
C TRP A 287 -6.58 2.61 5.36
N GLU A 288 -7.77 2.97 5.83
CA GLU A 288 -9.05 2.35 5.42
C GLU A 288 -9.57 2.90 4.10
N ARG A 289 -9.07 4.04 3.68
CA ARG A 289 -9.46 4.73 2.45
C ARG A 289 -8.43 4.51 1.34
N ASP A 290 -8.86 4.75 0.10
CA ASP A 290 -8.04 4.56 -1.08
C ASP A 290 -8.19 5.73 -2.06
N THR A 291 -7.28 5.84 -3.04
CA THR A 291 -7.35 6.84 -4.10
C THR A 291 -8.29 6.39 -5.25
N PRO A 292 -9.06 7.32 -5.83
CA PRO A 292 -9.22 8.73 -5.46
C PRO A 292 -10.03 8.92 -4.17
N GLY A 293 -9.48 9.66 -3.19
CA GLY A 293 -10.21 10.14 -2.03
C GLY A 293 -10.71 11.57 -2.28
N ILE A 294 -12.01 11.84 -2.17
CA ILE A 294 -12.56 13.17 -2.48
C ILE A 294 -13.56 13.55 -1.39
N PHE A 295 -13.32 14.71 -0.79
CA PHE A 295 -14.12 15.20 0.33
C PHE A 295 -14.67 16.60 0.00
N TYR A 296 -15.99 16.74 -0.01
CA TYR A 296 -16.61 18.05 0.02
C TYR A 296 -16.74 18.50 1.47
N MET A 297 -16.06 19.58 1.79
CA MET A 297 -15.94 20.10 3.15
C MET A 297 -16.45 21.54 3.25
N TRP A 298 -16.96 21.91 4.44
CA TRP A 298 -17.31 23.28 4.76
C TRP A 298 -17.01 23.57 6.23
N ASN A 299 -16.11 24.51 6.48
CA ASN A 299 -15.66 24.88 7.82
C ASN A 299 -15.22 23.68 8.69
N GLY A 300 -14.46 22.76 8.10
CA GLY A 300 -13.99 21.52 8.76
C GLY A 300 -15.00 20.38 8.83
N ASN A 301 -16.27 20.63 8.47
CA ASN A 301 -17.28 19.58 8.40
C ASN A 301 -17.21 18.85 7.06
N ILE A 302 -17.12 17.51 7.07
CA ILE A 302 -17.22 16.68 5.88
C ILE A 302 -18.70 16.51 5.53
N LEU A 303 -19.13 17.12 4.42
CA LEU A 303 -20.53 17.06 3.95
C LEU A 303 -20.75 15.90 2.98
N LYS A 304 -19.71 15.51 2.24
CA LYS A 304 -19.74 14.38 1.32
C LYS A 304 -18.35 13.77 1.19
N GLU A 305 -18.31 12.45 1.15
CA GLU A 305 -17.09 11.66 0.98
C GLU A 305 -17.26 10.69 -0.18
N PHE A 306 -16.17 10.53 -0.97
CA PHE A 306 -16.00 9.49 -1.98
C PHE A 306 -14.64 8.82 -1.75
N ASN A 307 -14.57 7.52 -1.97
CA ASN A 307 -13.43 6.71 -1.58
C ASN A 307 -13.17 5.56 -2.56
N GLY A 308 -12.00 5.56 -3.18
CA GLY A 308 -11.56 4.49 -4.07
C GLY A 308 -12.44 4.29 -5.30
N THR A 309 -12.51 3.05 -5.77
CA THR A 309 -13.20 2.66 -7.02
C THR A 309 -14.39 1.72 -6.80
N ASN A 310 -14.76 1.47 -5.54
CA ASN A 310 -15.83 0.56 -5.13
C ASN A 310 -17.18 1.30 -4.94
N ASP A 311 -18.02 0.82 -4.04
CA ASP A 311 -19.37 1.36 -3.78
C ASP A 311 -19.38 2.83 -3.35
N LYS A 312 -18.27 3.34 -2.82
CA LYS A 312 -18.07 4.74 -2.45
C LYS A 312 -17.32 5.55 -3.51
N ALA A 313 -17.15 5.02 -4.72
CA ALA A 313 -16.44 5.69 -5.80
C ALA A 313 -17.04 7.08 -6.11
N TYR A 314 -16.18 7.94 -6.66
CA TYR A 314 -16.59 9.28 -7.05
C TYR A 314 -17.73 9.26 -8.07
N ASP A 315 -18.83 9.94 -7.72
CA ASP A 315 -19.98 10.18 -8.60
C ASP A 315 -20.25 11.68 -8.73
N PRO A 316 -20.08 12.25 -9.94
CA PRO A 316 -20.30 13.67 -10.20
C PRO A 316 -21.71 14.16 -9.85
N GLN A 317 -22.74 13.34 -10.06
CA GLN A 317 -24.12 13.69 -9.79
C GLN A 317 -24.38 13.78 -8.29
N SER A 318 -23.80 12.87 -7.51
CA SER A 318 -23.87 12.88 -6.06
C SER A 318 -23.12 14.08 -5.47
N LEU A 319 -21.95 14.44 -6.02
CA LEU A 319 -21.26 15.66 -5.61
C LEU A 319 -22.12 16.89 -5.90
N LEU A 320 -22.65 17.01 -7.12
CA LEU A 320 -23.48 18.15 -7.55
C LEU A 320 -24.67 18.34 -6.60
N LYS A 321 -25.39 17.27 -6.25
CA LYS A 321 -26.50 17.31 -5.28
C LYS A 321 -26.06 17.79 -3.91
N SER A 322 -24.86 17.45 -3.48
CA SER A 322 -24.35 17.89 -2.17
C SER A 322 -23.93 19.37 -2.14
N LEU A 323 -23.62 19.96 -3.31
CA LEU A 323 -23.30 21.40 -3.41
C LEU A 323 -24.52 22.29 -3.24
N ASP A 324 -25.72 21.80 -3.54
CA ASP A 324 -27.01 22.52 -3.42
C ASP A 324 -27.55 22.55 -1.98
N TYR A 325 -26.81 22.00 -1.02
CA TYR A 325 -27.20 22.02 0.40
C TYR A 325 -27.15 23.48 0.91
N LYS A 326 -28.35 24.05 1.10
CA LYS A 326 -28.60 25.40 1.64
C LYS A 326 -28.52 25.43 3.17
#